data_7f316205f95f34700be8c439cc153313
#
_entry.id   7f316205f95f34700be8c439cc153313
#
_cell.length_a   1.000
_cell.length_b   1.000
_cell.length_c   1.000
_cell.angle_alpha   90.00
_cell.angle_beta   90.00
_cell.angle_gamma   90.00
#
_symmetry.space_group_name_H-M   'P 1'
#
loop_
_entity.id
_entity.type
_entity.pdbx_description
1 polymer ?
#
loop_
_entity_poly.entity_id
_entity_poly.type
_entity_poly.pdbx_seq_one_letter_code
_entity_poly.pdbx_strand_id
1 'polypeptide(L)'
;MNKALADSDIVESLSSFVQKLNHEEDALVVVEGLRDAKALRHSGFSGELYLLCHNSNLAKLESRCSKFSKTILLLDNDQEGRKLVQRVKRALNGRVAMDLFYQKEMLPASEGKIRHVEEFSAFADRLSIRIQGKIP
;
A
#
# COMPACT_ATOMS: atom_id res chain seq x y z
N MET A 1 21.02 15.05 15.24
CA MET A 1 20.52 13.66 15.14
C MET A 1 21.20 12.96 13.98
N ASN A 2 21.71 11.79 14.17
CA ASN A 2 22.36 11.08 13.08
C ASN A 2 21.31 10.33 12.23
N LYS A 3 21.73 9.98 11.02
CA LYS A 3 20.85 9.34 10.05
C LYS A 3 20.28 8.00 10.54
N ALA A 4 21.08 7.24 11.29
CA ALA A 4 20.66 5.92 11.77
C ALA A 4 19.47 6.03 12.73
N LEU A 5 19.43 7.04 13.59
CA LEU A 5 18.30 7.26 14.50
C LEU A 5 17.05 7.66 13.73
N ALA A 6 17.20 8.55 12.74
CA ALA A 6 16.09 8.98 11.91
C ALA A 6 15.51 7.82 11.11
N ASP A 7 16.38 6.97 10.53
CA ASP A 7 15.94 5.80 9.80
C ASP A 7 15.24 4.78 10.71
N SER A 8 15.71 4.64 11.94
CA SER A 8 15.09 3.75 12.91
C SER A 8 13.67 4.19 13.24
N ASP A 9 13.45 5.50 13.40
CA ASP A 9 12.10 6.04 13.64
C ASP A 9 11.20 5.82 12.44
N ILE A 10 11.73 6.00 11.25
CA ILE A 10 10.99 5.76 10.01
C ILE A 10 10.60 4.29 9.90
N VAL A 11 11.55 3.39 10.17
CA VAL A 11 11.27 1.95 10.13
C VAL A 11 10.18 1.58 11.13
N GLU A 12 10.21 2.13 12.33
CA GLU A 12 9.18 1.86 13.32
C GLU A 12 7.81 2.35 12.84
N SER A 13 7.75 3.55 12.31
CA SER A 13 6.52 4.13 11.78
C SER A 13 5.98 3.32 10.60
N LEU A 14 6.85 2.94 9.68
CA LEU A 14 6.44 2.13 8.53
C LEU A 14 6.05 0.72 8.94
N SER A 15 6.69 0.17 9.96
CA SER A 15 6.31 -1.12 10.52
C SER A 15 4.87 -1.07 11.02
N SER A 16 4.52 -0.01 11.75
CA SER A 16 3.15 0.19 12.21
C SER A 16 2.17 0.31 11.04
N PHE A 17 2.56 1.02 10.00
CA PHE A 17 1.77 1.16 8.78
C PHE A 17 1.46 -0.21 8.16
N VAL A 18 2.48 -1.04 7.96
CA VAL A 18 2.30 -2.34 7.32
C VAL A 18 1.53 -3.29 8.23
N GLN A 19 1.80 -3.27 9.54
CA GLN A 19 1.05 -4.09 10.48
C GLN A 19 -0.42 -3.72 10.51
N LYS A 20 -0.73 -2.44 10.49
CA LYS A 20 -2.11 -1.97 10.43
C LYS A 20 -2.78 -2.46 9.15
N LEU A 21 -2.06 -2.37 8.04
CA LEU A 21 -2.55 -2.86 6.76
C LEU A 21 -2.82 -4.37 6.82
N ASN A 22 -1.92 -5.13 7.45
CA ASN A 22 -2.10 -6.58 7.63
C ASN A 22 -3.30 -6.93 8.49
N HIS A 23 -3.69 -6.04 9.40
CA HIS A 23 -4.83 -6.29 10.30
C HIS A 23 -6.17 -5.89 9.70
N GLU A 24 -6.19 -5.31 8.52
CA GLU A 24 -7.44 -5.02 7.84
C GLU A 24 -8.13 -6.33 7.48
N GLU A 25 -9.38 -6.45 7.89
CA GLU A 25 -10.14 -7.68 7.66
C GLU A 25 -10.92 -7.57 6.37
N ASP A 26 -10.92 -8.65 5.62
CA ASP A 26 -11.72 -8.80 4.41
C ASP A 26 -11.53 -7.61 3.45
N ALA A 27 -10.28 -7.24 3.24
CA ALA A 27 -9.91 -6.10 2.41
C ALA A 27 -9.04 -6.53 1.24
N LEU A 28 -9.25 -5.88 0.11
CA LEU A 28 -8.38 -6.04 -1.06
C LEU A 28 -7.53 -4.78 -1.19
N VAL A 29 -6.23 -4.96 -1.26
CA VAL A 29 -5.30 -3.84 -1.47
C VAL A 29 -4.97 -3.75 -2.95
N VAL A 30 -5.21 -2.60 -3.55
CA VAL A 30 -4.95 -2.37 -4.97
C VAL A 30 -3.71 -1.51 -5.11
N VAL A 31 -2.75 -1.99 -5.88
CA VAL A 31 -1.54 -1.25 -6.22
C VAL A 31 -1.45 -1.09 -7.73
N GLU A 32 -0.58 -0.19 -8.19
CA GLU A 32 -0.49 0.10 -9.60
C GLU A 32 0.16 -1.03 -10.39
N GLY A 33 1.29 -1.56 -9.91
CA GLY A 33 2.04 -2.53 -10.67
C GLY A 33 2.81 -3.54 -9.84
N LEU A 34 3.56 -4.38 -10.57
CA LEU A 34 4.29 -5.50 -9.98
C LEU A 34 5.39 -5.05 -9.00
N ARG A 35 6.10 -3.96 -9.32
CA ARG A 35 7.16 -3.47 -8.43
C ARG A 35 6.60 -3.05 -7.09
N ASP A 36 5.42 -2.43 -7.10
CA ASP A 36 4.73 -2.02 -5.88
C ASP A 36 4.34 -3.24 -5.04
N ALA A 37 3.79 -4.24 -5.70
CA ALA A 37 3.38 -5.47 -5.03
C ALA A 37 4.58 -6.17 -4.41
N LYS A 38 5.69 -6.26 -5.14
CA LYS A 38 6.91 -6.89 -4.63
C LYS A 38 7.48 -6.13 -3.44
N ALA A 39 7.47 -4.79 -3.51
CA ALA A 39 7.98 -3.97 -2.41
C ALA A 39 7.15 -4.19 -1.14
N LEU A 40 5.83 -4.24 -1.25
CA LEU A 40 4.96 -4.49 -0.11
C LEU A 40 5.14 -5.89 0.45
N ARG A 41 5.20 -6.90 -0.42
CA ARG A 41 5.43 -8.28 0.03
C ARG A 41 6.75 -8.42 0.77
N HIS A 42 7.81 -7.86 0.21
CA HIS A 42 9.13 -7.88 0.83
C HIS A 42 9.13 -7.14 2.17
N SER A 43 8.29 -6.13 2.30
CA SER A 43 8.16 -5.36 3.55
C SER A 43 7.34 -6.06 4.62
N GLY A 44 6.75 -7.21 4.31
CA GLY A 44 5.99 -7.98 5.29
C GLY A 44 4.48 -7.92 5.15
N PHE A 45 3.98 -7.29 4.09
CA PHE A 45 2.53 -7.30 3.83
C PHE A 45 2.10 -8.69 3.35
N SER A 46 1.10 -9.27 4.00
CA SER A 46 0.65 -10.63 3.73
C SER A 46 -0.81 -10.70 3.23
N GLY A 47 -1.47 -9.57 3.04
CA GLY A 47 -2.87 -9.57 2.62
C GLY A 47 -3.07 -9.76 1.12
N GLU A 48 -4.31 -9.63 0.69
CA GLU A 48 -4.67 -9.79 -0.71
C GLU A 48 -4.31 -8.56 -1.54
N LEU A 49 -3.66 -8.77 -2.67
CA LEU A 49 -3.24 -7.72 -3.58
C LEU A 49 -3.89 -7.86 -4.95
N TYR A 50 -4.18 -6.73 -5.55
CA TYR A 50 -4.61 -6.65 -6.96
C TYR A 50 -3.72 -5.64 -7.68
N LEU A 51 -3.19 -6.04 -8.84
CA LEU A 51 -2.35 -5.17 -9.66
C LEU A 51 -3.20 -4.51 -10.74
N LEU A 52 -3.29 -3.19 -10.66
CA LEU A 52 -4.13 -2.44 -11.59
C LEU A 52 -3.56 -2.44 -13.02
N CYS A 53 -2.25 -2.19 -13.14
CA CYS A 53 -1.52 -2.17 -14.40
C CYS A 53 -2.01 -1.10 -15.39
N HIS A 54 -1.25 -0.90 -16.47
CA HIS A 54 -1.53 0.17 -17.43
C HIS A 54 -2.79 -0.06 -18.26
N ASN A 55 -3.07 -1.31 -18.57
CA ASN A 55 -4.23 -1.67 -19.39
C ASN A 55 -5.34 -2.25 -18.55
N SER A 56 -5.56 -1.66 -17.38
CA SER A 56 -6.47 -2.21 -16.41
C SER A 56 -7.89 -2.30 -16.96
N ASN A 57 -8.44 -3.48 -16.83
CA ASN A 57 -9.84 -3.73 -17.08
C ASN A 57 -10.60 -3.43 -15.78
N LEU A 58 -11.30 -2.31 -15.76
CA LEU A 58 -11.98 -1.87 -14.54
C LEU A 58 -13.15 -2.76 -14.17
N ALA A 59 -13.74 -3.44 -15.14
CA ALA A 59 -14.79 -4.43 -14.85
C ALA A 59 -14.21 -5.62 -14.09
N LYS A 60 -13.00 -6.03 -14.44
CA LYS A 60 -12.30 -7.11 -13.74
C LYS A 60 -11.95 -6.68 -12.32
N LEU A 61 -11.51 -5.43 -12.15
CA LEU A 61 -11.25 -4.88 -10.83
C LEU A 61 -12.53 -4.89 -9.99
N GLU A 62 -13.63 -4.43 -10.54
CA GLU A 62 -14.91 -4.41 -9.82
C GLU A 62 -15.32 -5.81 -9.38
N SER A 63 -15.19 -6.79 -10.27
CA SER A 63 -15.49 -8.17 -9.96
C SER A 63 -14.66 -8.69 -8.79
N ARG A 64 -13.39 -8.34 -8.77
CA ARG A 64 -12.50 -8.76 -7.69
C ARG A 64 -12.86 -8.06 -6.38
N CYS A 65 -13.13 -6.74 -6.44
CA CYS A 65 -13.51 -5.95 -5.27
C CYS A 65 -14.79 -6.46 -4.61
N SER A 66 -15.71 -6.97 -5.41
CA SER A 66 -17.01 -7.43 -4.90
C SER A 66 -16.89 -8.60 -3.93
N LYS A 67 -15.74 -9.26 -3.89
CA LYS A 67 -15.50 -10.40 -3.01
C LYS A 67 -14.98 -9.98 -1.64
N PHE A 68 -14.79 -8.68 -1.42
CA PHE A 68 -14.22 -8.14 -0.18
C PHE A 68 -15.14 -7.08 0.39
N SER A 69 -15.07 -6.87 1.71
CA SER A 69 -15.86 -5.84 2.38
C SER A 69 -15.42 -4.44 2.00
N LYS A 70 -14.13 -4.26 1.73
CA LYS A 70 -13.62 -2.96 1.29
C LYS A 70 -12.39 -3.12 0.42
N THR A 71 -12.12 -2.06 -0.33
CA THR A 71 -10.96 -1.99 -1.21
C THR A 71 -10.09 -0.82 -0.75
N ILE A 72 -8.83 -1.12 -0.49
CA ILE A 72 -7.84 -0.13 -0.09
C ILE A 72 -7.05 0.24 -1.34
N LEU A 73 -7.19 1.49 -1.80
CA LEU A 73 -6.42 1.97 -2.94
C LEU A 73 -5.09 2.49 -2.42
N LEU A 74 -4.02 1.75 -2.69
CA LEU A 74 -2.68 2.13 -2.28
C LEU A 74 -1.87 2.45 -3.53
N LEU A 75 -2.19 3.60 -4.12
CA LEU A 75 -1.55 4.10 -5.33
C LEU A 75 -0.53 5.16 -4.94
N ASP A 76 0.31 5.56 -5.90
CA ASP A 76 1.36 6.51 -5.61
C ASP A 76 0.78 7.87 -5.18
N ASN A 77 1.46 8.52 -4.26
CA ASN A 77 1.05 9.83 -3.76
C ASN A 77 1.71 10.93 -4.60
N ASP A 78 1.35 10.95 -5.88
CA ASP A 78 1.79 11.95 -6.84
C ASP A 78 0.61 12.31 -7.75
N GLN A 79 0.84 13.20 -8.70
CA GLN A 79 -0.23 13.67 -9.57
C GLN A 79 -0.85 12.53 -10.38
N GLU A 80 -0.03 11.64 -10.92
CA GLU A 80 -0.52 10.50 -11.70
C GLU A 80 -1.32 9.53 -10.84
N GLY A 81 -0.84 9.25 -9.63
CA GLY A 81 -1.55 8.38 -8.70
C GLY A 81 -2.90 8.95 -8.29
N ARG A 82 -2.95 10.26 -8.04
CA ARG A 82 -4.21 10.91 -7.68
C ARG A 82 -5.22 10.90 -8.84
N LYS A 83 -4.74 11.06 -10.07
CA LYS A 83 -5.60 10.96 -11.25
C LYS A 83 -6.16 9.54 -11.39
N LEU A 84 -5.31 8.56 -11.14
CA LEU A 84 -5.72 7.16 -11.21
C LEU A 84 -6.77 6.84 -10.14
N VAL A 85 -6.61 7.37 -8.93
CA VAL A 85 -7.61 7.22 -7.88
C VAL A 85 -8.97 7.75 -8.35
N GLN A 86 -8.99 8.95 -8.95
CA GLN A 86 -10.24 9.54 -9.43
C GLN A 86 -10.88 8.71 -10.53
N ARG A 87 -10.06 8.16 -11.40
CA ARG A 87 -10.54 7.30 -12.49
C ARG A 87 -11.18 6.02 -11.95
N VAL A 88 -10.53 5.39 -10.98
CA VAL A 88 -11.06 4.19 -10.35
C VAL A 88 -12.35 4.51 -9.59
N LYS A 89 -12.37 5.59 -8.83
CA LYS A 89 -13.56 6.00 -8.08
C LYS A 89 -14.76 6.22 -9.01
N ARG A 90 -14.55 6.90 -10.13
CA ARG A 90 -15.63 7.13 -11.09
C ARG A 90 -16.13 5.84 -11.71
N ALA A 91 -15.20 4.94 -12.05
CA ALA A 91 -15.57 3.68 -12.69
C ALA A 91 -16.39 2.79 -11.76
N LEU A 92 -16.05 2.77 -10.49
CA LEU A 92 -16.74 1.93 -9.51
C LEU A 92 -17.95 2.63 -8.87
N ASN A 93 -18.01 3.94 -8.95
CA ASN A 93 -19.20 4.79 -8.68
C ASN A 93 -20.03 4.33 -7.47
N GLY A 94 -19.40 4.19 -6.31
CA GLY A 94 -20.11 3.86 -5.08
C GLY A 94 -20.52 2.40 -4.93
N ARG A 95 -20.21 1.55 -5.89
CA ARG A 95 -20.53 0.12 -5.81
C ARG A 95 -19.55 -0.63 -4.91
N VAL A 96 -18.46 0.01 -4.52
CA VAL A 96 -17.40 -0.59 -3.72
C VAL A 96 -17.01 0.42 -2.63
N ALA A 97 -16.85 -0.07 -1.40
CA ALA A 97 -16.33 0.75 -0.32
C ALA A 97 -14.83 0.94 -0.53
N MET A 98 -14.38 2.19 -0.70
CA MET A 98 -12.98 2.50 -0.96
C MET A 98 -12.34 3.23 0.20
N ASP A 99 -11.15 2.79 0.56
CA ASP A 99 -10.35 3.37 1.63
C ASP A 99 -9.11 4.01 1.01
N LEU A 100 -8.93 5.31 1.24
CA LEU A 100 -7.78 6.07 0.75
C LEU A 100 -6.84 6.48 1.88
N PHE A 101 -7.10 6.00 3.09
CA PHE A 101 -6.31 6.37 4.25
C PHE A 101 -4.82 6.07 4.07
N TYR A 102 -4.51 4.87 3.61
CA TYR A 102 -3.11 4.42 3.51
C TYR A 102 -2.32 5.17 2.46
N GLN A 103 -2.96 5.51 1.34
CA GLN A 103 -2.30 6.32 0.32
C GLN A 103 -1.88 7.67 0.88
N LYS A 104 -2.76 8.30 1.64
CA LYS A 104 -2.47 9.60 2.25
C LYS A 104 -1.45 9.47 3.38
N GLU A 105 -1.46 8.35 4.09
CA GLU A 105 -0.61 8.14 5.25
C GLU A 105 0.83 7.78 4.88
N MET A 106 1.07 7.29 3.66
CA MET A 106 2.42 6.92 3.23
C MET A 106 3.45 8.02 3.44
N LEU A 107 3.09 9.25 3.09
CA LEU A 107 4.03 10.35 3.16
C LEU A 107 4.36 10.72 4.60
N PRO A 108 3.38 11.00 5.48
CA PRO A 108 3.71 11.28 6.88
C PRO A 108 4.32 10.09 7.60
N ALA A 109 3.86 8.87 7.35
CA ALA A 109 4.41 7.69 8.02
C ALA A 109 5.88 7.47 7.69
N SER A 110 6.32 7.89 6.51
CA SER A 110 7.70 7.76 6.06
C SER A 110 8.52 9.04 6.27
N GLU A 111 7.95 10.04 6.93
CA GLU A 111 8.55 11.36 7.11
C GLU A 111 8.96 11.99 5.77
N GLY A 112 8.09 11.82 4.79
CA GLY A 112 8.25 12.41 3.47
C GLY A 112 9.08 11.59 2.49
N LYS A 113 9.56 10.42 2.88
CA LYS A 113 10.48 9.64 2.04
C LYS A 113 9.77 8.73 1.04
N ILE A 114 8.53 8.36 1.29
CA ILE A 114 7.79 7.46 0.40
C ILE A 114 6.59 8.15 -0.20
N ARG A 115 6.65 8.43 -1.49
CA ARG A 115 5.54 8.88 -2.32
C ARG A 115 5.06 7.78 -3.25
N HIS A 116 5.96 6.87 -3.62
CA HIS A 116 5.71 5.79 -4.55
C HIS A 116 5.82 4.47 -3.79
N VAL A 117 4.85 3.60 -3.97
CA VAL A 117 4.78 2.37 -3.19
C VAL A 117 6.04 1.53 -3.33
N GLU A 118 6.65 1.49 -4.52
CA GLU A 118 7.88 0.73 -4.74
C GLU A 118 9.04 1.20 -3.86
N GLU A 119 8.97 2.43 -3.34
CA GLU A 119 10.03 2.98 -2.48
C GLU A 119 10.08 2.30 -1.10
N PHE A 120 9.05 1.53 -0.73
CA PHE A 120 9.12 0.68 0.45
C PHE A 120 10.31 -0.28 0.39
N SER A 121 10.77 -0.61 -0.82
CA SER A 121 11.88 -1.56 -0.97
C SER A 121 13.15 -1.11 -0.27
N ALA A 122 13.35 0.20 -0.10
CA ALA A 122 14.52 0.73 0.60
C ALA A 122 14.53 0.34 2.09
N PHE A 123 13.38 0.01 2.65
CA PHE A 123 13.24 -0.34 4.07
C PHE A 123 12.82 -1.79 4.27
N ALA A 124 12.60 -2.52 3.17
CA ALA A 124 11.90 -3.80 3.20
C ALA A 124 12.51 -4.85 4.11
N ASP A 125 13.84 -5.01 4.09
CA ASP A 125 14.48 -6.02 4.93
C ASP A 125 14.22 -5.75 6.41
N ARG A 126 14.38 -4.49 6.83
CA ARG A 126 14.17 -4.11 8.23
C ARG A 126 12.72 -4.23 8.64
N LEU A 127 11.80 -3.89 7.71
CA LEU A 127 10.36 -4.02 7.97
C LEU A 127 9.96 -5.47 8.11
N SER A 128 10.46 -6.32 7.23
CA SER A 128 10.15 -7.74 7.25
C SER A 128 10.54 -8.38 8.57
N ILE A 129 11.73 -8.07 9.06
CA ILE A 129 12.23 -8.60 10.33
C ILE A 129 11.30 -8.18 11.47
N ARG A 130 10.93 -6.91 11.54
CA ARG A 130 10.06 -6.41 12.60
C ARG A 130 8.67 -7.01 12.57
N ILE A 131 8.09 -7.08 11.37
CA ILE A 131 6.68 -7.48 11.22
C ILE A 131 6.52 -8.98 11.42
N GLN A 132 7.43 -9.77 10.90
CA GLN A 132 7.36 -11.22 11.02
C GLN A 132 7.85 -11.70 12.39
N GLY A 133 8.41 -10.82 13.19
CA GLY A 133 8.96 -11.20 14.47
C GLY A 133 10.10 -12.20 14.34
N LYS A 134 10.84 -12.12 13.26
CA LYS A 134 11.89 -13.07 12.95
C LYS A 134 13.10 -12.80 13.78
N ILE A 135 13.10 -13.44 14.92
CA ILE A 135 14.29 -13.49 15.73
C ILE A 135 14.81 -14.89 15.56
N PRO A 136 15.98 -15.02 14.98
CA PRO A 136 16.58 -16.34 14.76
C PRO A 136 16.78 -17.10 16.06
#